data_23c5c61f393313a5e9f651890b0b0f8a
#
_entry.id   23c5c61f393313a5e9f651890b0b0f8a
#
_cell.length_a   1.000
_cell.length_b   1.000
_cell.length_c   1.000
_cell.angle_alpha   90.00
_cell.angle_beta   90.00
_cell.angle_gamma   90.00
#
_symmetry.space_group_name_H-M   'P 1'
#
loop_
_entity.id
_entity.type
_entity.pdbx_description
1 polymer ?
#
loop_
_entity_poly.entity_id
_entity_poly.type
_entity_poly.pdbx_seq_one_letter_code
_entity_poly.pdbx_strand_id
1 'polypeptide(L)'
;MMTVVFLVGTTALVMGQQKRFTLMGLGDSITEGGQSFSSYLYPLWERLFAAGYDFDMIGPRESECRIGKLAHGGFSGKNIEFLAARIDSIYRKYPADFVLLHAGHNHFVEEKPIDGMIAAYRKVIASILQINPNAHVLMAQVVESGKLPKYSYILDLNKEIAKMVKSIHSKQVVLVNQSKGFDWKTMTIADKVHPNQKGREQMAKVWFAALRKLLQTPPHSYSVELMPYKVLPSGDSLYAHVFRPKKNLARSAVVWFFAGGWKYGSPLQFYRESAHLAEKGLLAVSFDYRISYLYHSSQENALEDARDAIEWLRGHAEYLGASSGKICCGGASAGACMATLLASQDPNGKDSLSIPNLLLLEYPPLAKPLTCVRSKMPPMLLCMGTKDEFTKMELAEEYVGKVRQLGNECEFHPFAGRHHPIFYYRKPLTPDYDRLLSLMDTFLIRHGYMMEK
;
A
#
# COMPACT_ATOMS: atom_id res chain seq x y z
N MET A 1 63.55 14.02 -0.38
CA MET A 1 62.19 14.41 -0.86
C MET A 1 61.27 13.25 -0.57
N MET A 2 60.53 13.31 0.54
CA MET A 2 59.64 12.24 1.01
C MET A 2 58.23 12.54 0.56
N THR A 3 57.67 11.73 -0.32
CA THR A 3 56.32 11.89 -0.81
C THR A 3 55.33 11.23 0.15
N VAL A 4 54.54 12.05 0.85
CA VAL A 4 53.45 11.60 1.73
C VAL A 4 52.19 11.38 0.87
N VAL A 5 51.77 10.13 0.76
CA VAL A 5 50.50 9.75 0.12
C VAL A 5 49.39 9.83 1.17
N PHE A 6 48.47 10.78 1.04
CA PHE A 6 47.26 10.80 1.83
C PHE A 6 46.25 9.81 1.24
N LEU A 7 46.02 8.69 1.94
CA LEU A 7 44.85 7.86 1.72
C LEU A 7 43.60 8.55 2.28
N VAL A 8 42.78 9.11 1.40
CA VAL A 8 41.44 9.56 1.76
C VAL A 8 40.54 8.33 1.81
N GLY A 9 40.35 7.81 3.02
CA GLY A 9 39.38 6.77 3.28
C GLY A 9 37.94 7.33 3.13
N THR A 10 37.28 7.03 2.02
CA THR A 10 35.85 7.23 1.87
C THR A 10 35.13 6.18 2.74
N THR A 11 34.77 6.56 3.96
CA THR A 11 33.79 5.81 4.76
C THR A 11 32.43 5.97 4.06
N ALA A 12 32.09 5.02 3.19
CA ALA A 12 30.73 4.82 2.76
C ALA A 12 29.91 4.52 4.03
N LEU A 13 29.06 5.45 4.44
CA LEU A 13 27.99 5.17 5.39
C LEU A 13 27.13 4.08 4.76
N VAL A 14 27.34 2.82 5.17
CA VAL A 14 26.39 1.75 4.95
C VAL A 14 25.14 2.13 5.75
N MET A 15 24.21 2.81 5.11
CA MET A 15 22.88 3.03 5.66
C MET A 15 22.29 1.64 5.86
N GLY A 16 22.17 1.22 7.11
CA GLY A 16 21.66 -0.08 7.49
C GLY A 16 20.29 -0.29 6.86
N GLN A 17 20.22 -1.25 5.95
CA GLN A 17 18.95 -1.66 5.35
C GLN A 17 18.02 -2.06 6.49
N GLN A 18 16.88 -1.39 6.62
CA GLN A 18 15.90 -1.70 7.66
C GLN A 18 15.51 -3.18 7.53
N LYS A 19 15.69 -3.96 8.60
CA LYS A 19 15.34 -5.38 8.58
C LYS A 19 13.84 -5.52 8.34
N ARG A 20 13.48 -6.19 7.23
CA ARG A 20 12.09 -6.57 6.94
C ARG A 20 11.55 -7.42 8.08
N PHE A 21 10.33 -7.14 8.52
CA PHE A 21 9.66 -7.91 9.56
C PHE A 21 8.37 -8.56 9.06
N THR A 22 7.90 -9.54 9.80
CA THR A 22 6.65 -10.24 9.53
C THR A 22 5.61 -9.92 10.60
N LEU A 23 4.34 -9.78 10.17
CA LEU A 23 3.20 -9.41 11.00
C LEU A 23 2.05 -10.42 10.80
N MET A 24 1.50 -10.95 11.88
CA MET A 24 0.29 -11.78 11.84
C MET A 24 -0.82 -11.20 12.70
N GLY A 25 -1.96 -10.86 12.09
CA GLY A 25 -3.20 -10.67 12.84
C GLY A 25 -3.75 -12.03 13.23
N LEU A 26 -3.89 -12.31 14.52
CA LEU A 26 -4.41 -13.56 15.07
C LEU A 26 -5.70 -13.29 15.84
N GLY A 27 -6.79 -13.96 15.48
CA GLY A 27 -8.08 -13.67 16.12
C GLY A 27 -9.28 -14.39 15.53
N ASP A 28 -10.42 -13.77 15.70
CA ASP A 28 -11.73 -14.23 15.25
C ASP A 28 -12.18 -13.58 13.93
N SER A 29 -13.50 -13.43 13.73
CA SER A 29 -14.09 -12.79 12.55
C SER A 29 -13.72 -11.31 12.39
N ILE A 30 -13.45 -10.59 13.47
CA ILE A 30 -13.02 -9.18 13.42
C ILE A 30 -11.63 -9.06 12.78
N THR A 31 -10.77 -10.06 12.98
CA THR A 31 -9.45 -10.15 12.34
C THR A 31 -9.55 -10.70 10.91
N GLU A 32 -10.38 -11.70 10.64
CA GLU A 32 -10.55 -12.28 9.31
C GLU A 32 -11.15 -11.28 8.30
N GLY A 33 -12.15 -10.52 8.74
CA GLY A 33 -13.04 -9.78 7.85
C GLY A 33 -14.15 -10.64 7.27
N GLY A 34 -14.97 -10.10 6.40
CA GLY A 34 -16.11 -10.79 5.78
C GLY A 34 -16.71 -10.01 4.61
N GLN A 35 -17.77 -10.53 4.02
CA GLN A 35 -18.43 -9.91 2.85
C GLN A 35 -19.06 -8.55 3.15
N SER A 36 -19.59 -8.35 4.35
CA SER A 36 -20.25 -7.11 4.79
C SER A 36 -19.33 -6.14 5.52
N PHE A 37 -18.10 -6.55 5.83
CA PHE A 37 -17.09 -5.71 6.47
C PHE A 37 -15.70 -6.23 6.08
N SER A 38 -14.71 -5.36 6.07
CA SER A 38 -13.31 -5.75 5.90
C SER A 38 -12.54 -5.67 7.22
N SER A 39 -11.42 -6.40 7.32
CA SER A 39 -10.57 -6.40 8.49
C SER A 39 -9.89 -5.05 8.72
N TYR A 40 -9.57 -4.74 9.99
CA TYR A 40 -8.68 -3.64 10.38
C TYR A 40 -7.24 -3.82 9.84
N LEU A 41 -6.89 -5.01 9.36
CA LEU A 41 -5.54 -5.31 8.86
C LEU A 41 -5.20 -4.51 7.60
N TYR A 42 -6.18 -4.24 6.71
CA TYR A 42 -5.92 -3.45 5.52
C TYR A 42 -5.56 -1.99 5.87
N PRO A 43 -6.35 -1.22 6.62
CA PRO A 43 -5.95 0.13 6.99
C PRO A 43 -4.70 0.17 7.89
N LEU A 44 -4.38 -0.89 8.63
CA LEU A 44 -3.10 -1.01 9.33
C LEU A 44 -1.95 -1.20 8.33
N TRP A 45 -2.11 -2.08 7.34
CA TRP A 45 -1.15 -2.28 6.26
C TRP A 45 -0.86 -0.95 5.55
N GLU A 46 -1.90 -0.20 5.22
CA GLU A 46 -1.80 1.10 4.57
C GLU A 46 -0.99 2.11 5.40
N ARG A 47 -1.27 2.19 6.71
CA ARG A 47 -0.55 3.06 7.64
C ARG A 47 0.93 2.70 7.78
N LEU A 48 1.25 1.41 7.88
CA LEU A 48 2.62 0.93 7.96
C LEU A 48 3.37 1.21 6.66
N PHE A 49 2.75 0.92 5.52
CA PHE A 49 3.35 1.16 4.21
C PHE A 49 3.58 2.67 3.96
N ALA A 50 2.56 3.50 4.22
CA ALA A 50 2.66 4.95 4.10
C ALA A 50 3.72 5.56 5.03
N ALA A 51 4.01 4.93 6.16
CA ALA A 51 5.09 5.34 7.05
C ALA A 51 6.49 4.86 6.62
N GLY A 52 6.60 4.11 5.52
CA GLY A 52 7.87 3.65 4.96
C GLY A 52 8.41 2.35 5.56
N TYR A 53 7.60 1.58 6.31
CA TYR A 53 8.04 0.29 6.85
C TYR A 53 8.10 -0.78 5.76
N ASP A 54 9.10 -1.65 5.85
CA ASP A 54 9.23 -2.85 5.01
C ASP A 54 8.80 -4.09 5.79
N PHE A 55 7.70 -4.73 5.37
CA PHE A 55 7.08 -5.83 6.10
C PHE A 55 6.25 -6.73 5.21
N ASP A 56 5.96 -7.94 5.73
CA ASP A 56 4.97 -8.87 5.16
C ASP A 56 3.88 -9.18 6.18
N MET A 57 2.64 -9.23 5.73
CA MET A 57 1.58 -9.89 6.49
C MET A 57 1.55 -11.37 6.15
N ILE A 58 1.60 -12.23 7.16
CA ILE A 58 1.64 -13.68 7.03
C ILE A 58 0.55 -14.37 7.85
N GLY A 59 0.20 -15.58 7.48
CA GLY A 59 -0.78 -16.39 8.19
C GLY A 59 -1.36 -17.50 7.33
N PRO A 60 -2.16 -18.41 7.93
CA PRO A 60 -2.73 -19.57 7.25
C PRO A 60 -3.95 -19.25 6.37
N ARG A 61 -4.49 -18.05 6.45
CA ARG A 61 -5.69 -17.60 5.72
C ARG A 61 -5.42 -16.30 5.00
N GLU A 62 -6.29 -15.97 4.04
CA GLU A 62 -6.26 -14.72 3.29
C GLU A 62 -7.65 -14.14 3.18
N SER A 63 -7.76 -12.82 3.27
CA SER A 63 -8.99 -12.07 3.00
C SER A 63 -8.77 -11.03 1.91
N GLU A 64 -9.77 -10.85 1.09
CA GLU A 64 -9.75 -9.88 -0.01
C GLU A 64 -9.89 -8.45 0.53
N CYS A 65 -9.11 -7.54 -0.02
CA CYS A 65 -9.16 -6.12 0.28
C CYS A 65 -8.81 -5.29 -0.96
N ARG A 66 -8.77 -3.97 -0.83
CA ARG A 66 -8.47 -3.06 -1.94
C ARG A 66 -7.20 -3.40 -2.73
N ILE A 67 -6.17 -3.95 -2.09
CA ILE A 67 -4.89 -4.28 -2.73
C ILE A 67 -4.77 -5.77 -3.12
N GLY A 68 -5.88 -6.46 -3.24
CA GLY A 68 -5.95 -7.90 -3.44
C GLY A 68 -6.07 -8.65 -2.11
N LYS A 69 -5.30 -9.72 -1.92
CA LYS A 69 -5.37 -10.54 -0.72
C LYS A 69 -4.35 -10.13 0.34
N LEU A 70 -4.77 -10.15 1.61
CA LEU A 70 -3.89 -10.05 2.77
C LEU A 70 -3.94 -11.34 3.58
N ALA A 71 -2.75 -11.86 3.95
CA ALA A 71 -2.63 -13.04 4.80
C ALA A 71 -2.85 -12.68 6.28
N HIS A 72 -3.46 -13.60 7.03
CA HIS A 72 -3.77 -13.44 8.45
C HIS A 72 -4.02 -14.78 9.17
N GLY A 73 -4.13 -14.74 10.50
CA GLY A 73 -4.57 -15.83 11.39
C GLY A 73 -5.96 -15.57 11.99
N GLY A 74 -6.87 -14.93 11.26
CA GLY A 74 -8.26 -14.73 11.69
C GLY A 74 -9.12 -15.94 11.35
N PHE A 75 -10.01 -16.34 12.29
CA PHE A 75 -10.89 -17.50 12.14
C PHE A 75 -12.32 -17.12 12.56
N SER A 76 -13.17 -16.85 11.59
CA SER A 76 -14.56 -16.44 11.81
C SER A 76 -15.33 -17.46 12.65
N GLY A 77 -16.08 -16.96 13.65
CA GLY A 77 -16.89 -17.78 14.56
C GLY A 77 -16.09 -18.62 15.55
N LYS A 78 -14.75 -18.48 15.63
CA LYS A 78 -13.92 -19.24 16.57
C LYS A 78 -13.54 -18.38 17.78
N ASN A 79 -13.45 -19.04 18.94
CA ASN A 79 -13.04 -18.43 20.21
C ASN A 79 -11.53 -18.61 20.45
N ILE A 80 -11.03 -18.06 21.55
CA ILE A 80 -9.59 -18.14 21.88
C ILE A 80 -9.12 -19.55 22.21
N GLU A 81 -9.97 -20.42 22.73
CA GLU A 81 -9.66 -21.82 23.04
C GLU A 81 -9.39 -22.62 21.74
N PHE A 82 -10.13 -22.32 20.65
CA PHE A 82 -9.83 -22.85 19.33
C PHE A 82 -8.42 -22.50 18.87
N LEU A 83 -8.01 -21.25 19.07
CA LEU A 83 -6.65 -20.79 18.74
C LEU A 83 -5.62 -21.48 19.63
N ALA A 84 -5.86 -21.56 20.94
CA ALA A 84 -4.97 -22.22 21.89
C ALA A 84 -4.75 -23.72 21.59
N ALA A 85 -5.73 -24.39 20.99
CA ALA A 85 -5.58 -25.77 20.58
C ALA A 85 -4.74 -25.96 19.30
N ARG A 86 -4.52 -24.90 18.51
CA ARG A 86 -3.90 -24.97 17.17
C ARG A 86 -2.66 -24.08 16.98
N ILE A 87 -2.36 -23.25 17.97
CA ILE A 87 -1.32 -22.22 17.82
C ILE A 87 0.04 -22.81 17.47
N ASP A 88 0.42 -23.94 18.03
CA ASP A 88 1.71 -24.58 17.75
C ASP A 88 1.87 -24.92 16.27
N SER A 89 0.85 -25.53 15.66
CA SER A 89 0.88 -25.89 14.25
C SER A 89 0.82 -24.64 13.33
N ILE A 90 0.01 -23.65 13.69
CA ILE A 90 -0.11 -22.41 12.95
C ILE A 90 1.20 -21.64 13.00
N TYR A 91 1.74 -21.44 14.20
CA TYR A 91 2.87 -20.53 14.37
C TYR A 91 4.20 -21.15 13.90
N ARG A 92 4.37 -22.49 14.00
CA ARG A 92 5.54 -23.16 13.37
C ARG A 92 5.59 -22.98 11.87
N LYS A 93 4.43 -22.93 11.21
CA LYS A 93 4.34 -22.72 9.76
C LYS A 93 4.44 -21.23 9.36
N TYR A 94 4.01 -20.33 10.23
CA TYR A 94 3.97 -18.88 9.99
C TYR A 94 4.58 -18.12 11.18
N PRO A 95 5.89 -18.21 11.42
CA PRO A 95 6.54 -17.59 12.57
C PRO A 95 6.70 -16.07 12.37
N ALA A 96 5.70 -15.31 12.81
CA ALA A 96 5.70 -13.85 12.70
C ALA A 96 6.59 -13.18 13.75
N ASP A 97 7.28 -12.09 13.39
CA ASP A 97 8.02 -11.25 14.35
C ASP A 97 7.07 -10.51 15.29
N PHE A 98 5.90 -10.11 14.76
CA PHE A 98 4.85 -9.44 15.54
C PHE A 98 3.51 -10.18 15.39
N VAL A 99 2.85 -10.49 16.49
CA VAL A 99 1.51 -11.10 16.52
C VAL A 99 0.53 -10.13 17.17
N LEU A 100 -0.51 -9.72 16.43
CA LEU A 100 -1.61 -8.90 16.94
C LEU A 100 -2.74 -9.82 17.38
N LEU A 101 -2.84 -10.11 18.67
CA LEU A 101 -3.82 -11.04 19.21
C LEU A 101 -5.09 -10.30 19.64
N HIS A 102 -6.17 -10.46 18.85
CA HIS A 102 -7.49 -9.91 19.12
C HIS A 102 -8.56 -11.00 18.97
N ALA A 103 -8.92 -11.64 20.03
CA ALA A 103 -9.93 -12.71 20.10
C ALA A 103 -10.62 -12.65 21.44
N GLY A 104 -11.84 -12.19 21.49
CA GLY A 104 -12.55 -12.04 22.77
C GLY A 104 -14.05 -12.21 22.63
N HIS A 105 -14.51 -12.48 21.42
CA HIS A 105 -15.91 -12.75 21.09
C HIS A 105 -16.15 -14.27 20.96
N ASN A 106 -17.37 -14.65 20.55
CA ASN A 106 -17.80 -16.03 20.30
C ASN A 106 -17.97 -16.91 21.55
N HIS A 107 -18.27 -16.27 22.68
CA HIS A 107 -18.82 -16.88 23.89
C HIS A 107 -20.18 -16.27 24.25
N PHE A 108 -20.87 -16.90 25.18
CA PHE A 108 -22.06 -16.34 25.82
C PHE A 108 -21.71 -16.00 27.27
N VAL A 109 -22.32 -14.97 27.84
CA VAL A 109 -22.08 -14.55 29.23
C VAL A 109 -22.45 -15.64 30.24
N GLU A 110 -23.44 -16.43 29.90
CA GLU A 110 -23.92 -17.55 30.72
C GLU A 110 -22.88 -18.67 30.94
N GLU A 111 -21.92 -18.79 29.97
CA GLU A 111 -20.81 -19.74 30.05
C GLU A 111 -19.77 -19.34 31.13
N LYS A 112 -19.84 -18.11 31.65
CA LYS A 112 -18.80 -17.52 32.51
C LYS A 112 -17.38 -17.71 31.96
N PRO A 113 -17.10 -17.24 30.71
CA PRO A 113 -15.98 -17.74 29.94
C PRO A 113 -14.61 -17.18 30.34
N ILE A 114 -14.54 -16.17 31.22
CA ILE A 114 -13.34 -15.37 31.47
C ILE A 114 -12.14 -16.20 31.87
N ASP A 115 -12.29 -17.09 32.86
CA ASP A 115 -11.17 -17.90 33.40
C ASP A 115 -10.58 -18.81 32.31
N GLY A 116 -11.45 -19.47 31.53
CA GLY A 116 -11.05 -20.31 30.40
C GLY A 116 -10.32 -19.51 29.32
N MET A 117 -10.85 -18.33 28.98
CA MET A 117 -10.23 -17.42 28.01
C MET A 117 -8.85 -16.94 28.48
N ILE A 118 -8.69 -16.57 29.76
CA ILE A 118 -7.39 -16.14 30.28
C ILE A 118 -6.37 -17.29 30.26
N ALA A 119 -6.78 -18.52 30.58
CA ALA A 119 -5.91 -19.70 30.45
C ALA A 119 -5.51 -19.95 29.00
N ALA A 120 -6.45 -19.80 28.04
CA ALA A 120 -6.19 -19.94 26.60
C ALA A 120 -5.24 -18.86 26.07
N TYR A 121 -5.39 -17.59 26.47
CA TYR A 121 -4.45 -16.52 26.09
C TYR A 121 -3.03 -16.82 26.58
N ARG A 122 -2.88 -17.26 27.87
CA ARG A 122 -1.57 -17.65 28.42
C ARG A 122 -0.92 -18.74 27.56
N LYS A 123 -1.70 -19.77 27.19
CA LYS A 123 -1.22 -20.86 26.34
C LYS A 123 -0.77 -20.34 24.96
N VAL A 124 -1.57 -19.50 24.29
CA VAL A 124 -1.21 -18.93 22.98
C VAL A 124 0.09 -18.13 23.08
N ILE A 125 0.21 -17.25 24.07
CA ILE A 125 1.41 -16.43 24.28
C ILE A 125 2.64 -17.32 24.57
N ALA A 126 2.51 -18.30 25.47
CA ALA A 126 3.60 -19.19 25.81
C ALA A 126 4.08 -20.01 24.60
N SER A 127 3.16 -20.57 23.81
CA SER A 127 3.51 -21.31 22.59
C SER A 127 4.25 -20.46 21.58
N ILE A 128 3.79 -19.22 21.33
CA ILE A 128 4.45 -18.29 20.43
C ILE A 128 5.89 -18.02 20.88
N LEU A 129 6.07 -17.64 22.15
CA LEU A 129 7.39 -17.29 22.69
C LEU A 129 8.31 -18.51 22.85
N GLN A 130 7.77 -19.70 23.03
CA GLN A 130 8.56 -20.93 23.01
C GLN A 130 9.11 -21.25 21.61
N ILE A 131 8.32 -21.01 20.56
CA ILE A 131 8.72 -21.27 19.17
C ILE A 131 9.65 -20.16 18.66
N ASN A 132 9.35 -18.90 18.95
CA ASN A 132 10.15 -17.73 18.60
C ASN A 132 10.32 -16.79 19.80
N PRO A 133 11.39 -16.93 20.59
CA PRO A 133 11.65 -16.09 21.77
C PRO A 133 11.82 -14.60 21.48
N ASN A 134 12.06 -14.23 20.20
CA ASN A 134 12.23 -12.85 19.77
C ASN A 134 10.91 -12.22 19.26
N ALA A 135 9.85 -12.99 19.17
CA ALA A 135 8.56 -12.46 18.73
C ALA A 135 7.97 -11.51 19.77
N HIS A 136 7.20 -10.55 19.27
CA HIS A 136 6.37 -9.68 20.12
C HIS A 136 4.91 -10.05 19.96
N VAL A 137 4.25 -10.31 21.09
CA VAL A 137 2.80 -10.53 21.13
C VAL A 137 2.13 -9.26 21.66
N LEU A 138 1.41 -8.57 20.80
CA LEU A 138 0.59 -7.42 21.14
C LEU A 138 -0.80 -7.93 21.51
N MET A 139 -1.07 -8.05 22.82
CA MET A 139 -2.32 -8.58 23.36
C MET A 139 -3.37 -7.48 23.47
N ALA A 140 -4.49 -7.62 22.78
CA ALA A 140 -5.58 -6.65 22.83
C ALA A 140 -6.45 -6.79 24.07
N GLN A 141 -6.76 -5.67 24.72
CA GLN A 141 -8.08 -5.51 25.32
C GLN A 141 -9.05 -5.31 24.16
N VAL A 142 -10.01 -6.23 24.01
CA VAL A 142 -10.82 -6.32 22.80
C VAL A 142 -11.89 -5.23 22.74
N VAL A 143 -12.33 -4.90 21.53
CA VAL A 143 -13.40 -3.92 21.30
C VAL A 143 -14.71 -4.37 21.92
N GLU A 144 -15.50 -3.42 22.40
CA GLU A 144 -16.81 -3.69 22.98
C GLU A 144 -17.85 -3.97 21.89
N SER A 145 -18.93 -4.64 22.30
CA SER A 145 -20.04 -5.02 21.43
C SER A 145 -21.37 -4.58 22.03
N GLY A 146 -22.28 -4.11 21.16
CA GLY A 146 -23.65 -3.80 21.54
C GLY A 146 -24.61 -4.99 21.50
N LYS A 147 -24.13 -6.19 21.22
CA LYS A 147 -24.95 -7.41 21.20
C LYS A 147 -25.07 -7.97 22.62
N LEU A 148 -25.88 -7.29 23.43
CA LEU A 148 -26.14 -7.62 24.82
C LEU A 148 -27.38 -8.51 24.98
N PRO A 149 -27.45 -9.40 26.00
CA PRO A 149 -26.43 -9.59 27.06
C PRO A 149 -25.25 -10.48 26.63
N LYS A 150 -25.28 -11.09 25.44
CA LYS A 150 -24.29 -12.08 24.98
C LYS A 150 -22.84 -11.72 25.33
N TYR A 151 -22.41 -10.50 25.01
CA TYR A 151 -21.04 -10.04 25.17
C TYR A 151 -20.83 -9.09 26.36
N SER A 152 -21.72 -9.10 27.35
CA SER A 152 -21.57 -8.22 28.53
C SER A 152 -20.32 -8.51 29.37
N TYR A 153 -19.75 -9.72 29.27
CA TYR A 153 -18.49 -10.11 29.93
C TYR A 153 -17.24 -9.37 29.41
N ILE A 154 -17.27 -8.73 28.25
CA ILE A 154 -16.08 -8.14 27.62
C ILE A 154 -15.41 -7.08 28.48
N LEU A 155 -16.18 -6.25 29.19
CA LEU A 155 -15.63 -5.24 30.10
C LEU A 155 -14.76 -5.85 31.20
N ASP A 156 -15.22 -6.94 31.80
CA ASP A 156 -14.48 -7.64 32.87
C ASP A 156 -13.34 -8.47 32.27
N LEU A 157 -13.56 -9.11 31.13
CA LEU A 157 -12.48 -9.77 30.37
C LEU A 157 -11.31 -8.81 30.11
N ASN A 158 -11.58 -7.58 29.69
CA ASN A 158 -10.53 -6.58 29.41
C ASN A 158 -9.71 -6.21 30.65
N LYS A 159 -10.34 -6.19 31.83
CA LYS A 159 -9.64 -6.01 33.11
C LYS A 159 -8.72 -7.20 33.43
N GLU A 160 -9.22 -8.43 33.24
CA GLU A 160 -8.44 -9.64 33.48
C GLU A 160 -7.30 -9.82 32.46
N ILE A 161 -7.49 -9.45 31.16
CA ILE A 161 -6.42 -9.39 30.17
C ILE A 161 -5.30 -8.45 30.64
N ALA A 162 -5.63 -7.26 31.14
CA ALA A 162 -4.63 -6.33 31.64
C ALA A 162 -3.83 -6.88 32.83
N LYS A 163 -4.51 -7.52 33.79
CA LYS A 163 -3.87 -8.20 34.92
C LYS A 163 -2.97 -9.35 34.44
N MET A 164 -3.47 -10.16 33.53
CA MET A 164 -2.74 -11.28 32.94
C MET A 164 -1.45 -10.82 32.27
N VAL A 165 -1.49 -9.83 31.38
CA VAL A 165 -0.31 -9.30 30.68
C VAL A 165 0.71 -8.76 31.69
N LYS A 166 0.26 -8.00 32.68
CA LYS A 166 1.13 -7.51 33.77
C LYS A 166 1.84 -8.62 34.51
N SER A 167 1.17 -9.77 34.73
CA SER A 167 1.73 -10.91 35.47
C SER A 167 2.72 -11.77 34.67
N ILE A 168 2.82 -11.58 33.32
CA ILE A 168 3.77 -12.34 32.49
C ILE A 168 5.18 -11.83 32.65
N HIS A 169 5.38 -10.56 33.03
CA HIS A 169 6.70 -9.94 33.25
C HIS A 169 7.66 -10.06 32.05
N SER A 170 7.15 -9.98 30.81
CA SER A 170 7.93 -10.09 29.59
C SER A 170 7.82 -8.81 28.73
N LYS A 171 8.96 -8.33 28.23
CA LYS A 171 9.01 -7.21 27.28
C LYS A 171 8.44 -7.55 25.90
N GLN A 172 8.37 -8.83 25.55
CA GLN A 172 7.79 -9.32 24.31
C GLN A 172 6.25 -9.32 24.32
N VAL A 173 5.61 -9.18 25.51
CA VAL A 173 4.14 -9.17 25.62
C VAL A 173 3.67 -7.77 25.95
N VAL A 174 2.99 -7.14 25.01
CA VAL A 174 2.57 -5.75 25.10
C VAL A 174 1.05 -5.65 25.14
N LEU A 175 0.51 -5.01 26.17
CA LEU A 175 -0.92 -4.72 26.25
C LEU A 175 -1.29 -3.58 25.28
N VAL A 176 -2.32 -3.81 24.47
CA VAL A 176 -2.86 -2.81 23.55
C VAL A 176 -4.36 -2.61 23.80
N ASN A 177 -4.74 -1.43 24.23
CA ASN A 177 -6.14 -1.14 24.54
C ASN A 177 -6.92 -0.77 23.27
N GLN A 178 -7.54 -1.77 22.63
CA GLN A 178 -8.40 -1.57 21.45
C GLN A 178 -9.80 -1.05 21.80
N SER A 179 -10.24 -1.23 23.05
CA SER A 179 -11.52 -0.71 23.54
C SER A 179 -11.49 0.81 23.72
N LYS A 180 -10.31 1.40 23.99
CA LYS A 180 -10.18 2.84 24.19
C LYS A 180 -10.49 3.63 22.93
N GLY A 181 -11.56 4.43 22.99
CA GLY A 181 -12.00 5.26 21.86
C GLY A 181 -12.77 4.49 20.78
N PHE A 182 -13.13 3.23 21.05
CA PHE A 182 -14.02 2.45 20.22
C PHE A 182 -15.47 2.54 20.79
N ASP A 183 -16.37 3.12 20.03
CA ASP A 183 -17.80 3.22 20.37
C ASP A 183 -18.60 2.30 19.43
N TRP A 184 -19.08 1.19 19.94
CA TRP A 184 -19.84 0.24 19.14
C TRP A 184 -21.09 0.81 18.50
N LYS A 185 -21.69 1.89 19.04
CA LYS A 185 -22.91 2.53 18.49
C LYS A 185 -22.64 3.18 17.12
N THR A 186 -21.44 3.72 16.95
CA THR A 186 -21.05 4.47 15.73
C THR A 186 -19.98 3.77 14.90
N MET A 187 -19.32 2.72 15.47
CA MET A 187 -18.14 2.06 14.87
C MET A 187 -18.38 0.60 14.50
N THR A 188 -19.63 0.10 14.60
CA THR A 188 -19.99 -1.24 14.14
C THR A 188 -21.00 -1.19 13.01
N ILE A 189 -21.13 -2.30 12.27
CA ILE A 189 -22.24 -2.50 11.33
C ILE A 189 -23.54 -2.86 12.11
N ALA A 190 -24.63 -3.13 11.40
CA ALA A 190 -25.95 -3.36 11.99
C ALA A 190 -26.00 -4.49 13.03
N ASP A 191 -25.06 -5.43 12.99
CA ASP A 191 -25.00 -6.55 13.96
C ASP A 191 -24.46 -6.14 15.35
N LYS A 192 -23.98 -4.92 15.50
CA LYS A 192 -23.42 -4.33 16.73
C LYS A 192 -22.18 -5.06 17.28
N VAL A 193 -21.47 -5.80 16.43
CA VAL A 193 -20.27 -6.59 16.76
C VAL A 193 -19.10 -6.22 15.86
N HIS A 194 -19.31 -6.33 14.54
CA HIS A 194 -18.23 -6.19 13.58
C HIS A 194 -17.98 -4.73 13.22
N PRO A 195 -16.71 -4.29 13.18
CA PRO A 195 -16.37 -2.91 12.90
C PRO A 195 -16.80 -2.48 11.48
N ASN A 196 -17.43 -1.33 11.37
CA ASN A 196 -17.62 -0.61 10.12
C ASN A 196 -16.31 0.10 9.70
N GLN A 197 -16.34 0.92 8.64
CA GLN A 197 -15.15 1.63 8.17
C GLN A 197 -14.49 2.46 9.29
N LYS A 198 -15.26 3.24 10.04
CA LYS A 198 -14.77 4.06 11.15
C LYS A 198 -14.16 3.22 12.26
N GLY A 199 -14.78 2.08 12.58
CA GLY A 199 -14.29 1.16 13.61
C GLY A 199 -12.97 0.50 13.24
N ARG A 200 -12.82 -0.02 12.01
CA ARG A 200 -11.57 -0.63 11.56
C ARG A 200 -10.43 0.38 11.42
N GLU A 201 -10.73 1.63 11.03
CA GLU A 201 -9.75 2.72 11.02
C GLU A 201 -9.25 3.06 12.44
N GLN A 202 -10.16 3.13 13.42
CA GLN A 202 -9.81 3.33 14.82
C GLN A 202 -8.94 2.19 15.35
N MET A 203 -9.30 0.93 15.08
CA MET A 203 -8.49 -0.23 15.46
C MET A 203 -7.10 -0.20 14.82
N ALA A 204 -7.02 0.08 13.52
CA ALA A 204 -5.75 0.19 12.81
C ALA A 204 -4.85 1.30 13.38
N LYS A 205 -5.44 2.45 13.74
CA LYS A 205 -4.72 3.57 14.40
C LYS A 205 -4.11 3.13 15.74
N VAL A 206 -4.84 2.38 16.54
CA VAL A 206 -4.37 1.91 17.86
C VAL A 206 -3.25 0.87 17.69
N TRP A 207 -3.42 -0.10 16.78
CA TRP A 207 -2.37 -1.07 16.44
C TRP A 207 -1.10 -0.40 15.91
N PHE A 208 -1.25 0.53 14.98
CA PHE A 208 -0.13 1.29 14.42
C PHE A 208 0.65 2.04 15.49
N ALA A 209 -0.05 2.72 16.42
CA ALA A 209 0.59 3.44 17.51
C ALA A 209 1.36 2.52 18.48
N ALA A 210 0.86 1.29 18.69
CA ALA A 210 1.54 0.29 19.51
C ALA A 210 2.79 -0.27 18.81
N LEU A 211 2.67 -0.64 17.53
CA LEU A 211 3.79 -1.15 16.72
C LEU A 211 4.92 -0.13 16.57
N ARG A 212 4.61 1.15 16.36
CA ARG A 212 5.62 2.22 16.25
C ARG A 212 6.54 2.36 17.46
N LYS A 213 6.09 1.94 18.65
CA LYS A 213 6.92 1.95 19.88
C LYS A 213 7.94 0.81 19.90
N LEU A 214 7.72 -0.24 19.13
CA LEU A 214 8.55 -1.43 19.05
C LEU A 214 9.43 -1.45 17.81
N LEU A 215 8.98 -0.80 16.75
CA LEU A 215 9.66 -0.73 15.46
C LEU A 215 10.69 0.40 15.44
N GLN A 216 11.80 0.18 14.75
CA GLN A 216 12.74 1.24 14.43
C GLN A 216 12.08 2.21 13.44
N THR A 217 12.41 3.50 13.57
CA THR A 217 11.98 4.50 12.60
C THR A 217 12.51 4.13 11.21
N PRO A 218 11.66 4.12 10.17
CA PRO A 218 12.13 3.86 8.81
C PRO A 218 13.19 4.87 8.38
N PRO A 219 14.17 4.48 7.55
CA PRO A 219 15.20 5.39 7.02
C PRO A 219 14.58 6.51 6.16
N HIS A 220 13.41 6.25 5.59
CA HIS A 220 12.64 7.20 4.79
C HIS A 220 11.22 7.29 5.34
N SER A 221 10.81 8.51 5.72
CA SER A 221 9.41 8.81 6.02
C SER A 221 8.84 9.59 4.84
N TYR A 222 7.67 9.19 4.36
CA TYR A 222 6.97 9.92 3.32
C TYR A 222 6.19 11.08 3.92
N SER A 223 6.38 12.30 3.38
CA SER A 223 5.51 13.45 3.67
C SER A 223 4.51 13.55 2.52
N VAL A 224 3.26 13.25 2.79
CA VAL A 224 2.19 13.20 1.80
C VAL A 224 1.06 14.12 2.22
N GLU A 225 0.68 15.02 1.33
CA GLU A 225 -0.54 15.82 1.46
C GLU A 225 -1.67 15.15 0.66
N LEU A 226 -2.80 14.88 1.30
CA LEU A 226 -3.98 14.31 0.64
C LEU A 226 -4.92 15.44 0.24
N MET A 227 -5.15 15.60 -1.06
CA MET A 227 -6.05 16.61 -1.61
C MET A 227 -7.19 15.93 -2.38
N PRO A 228 -8.47 16.21 -2.07
CA PRO A 228 -9.56 15.68 -2.88
C PRO A 228 -9.53 16.35 -4.27
N TYR A 229 -9.53 15.54 -5.32
CA TYR A 229 -9.56 16.07 -6.69
C TYR A 229 -10.89 15.83 -7.41
N LYS A 230 -11.67 14.85 -6.95
CA LYS A 230 -12.99 14.51 -7.50
C LYS A 230 -13.91 14.04 -6.39
N VAL A 231 -15.17 14.53 -6.40
CA VAL A 231 -16.23 14.02 -5.53
C VAL A 231 -17.16 13.17 -6.40
N LEU A 232 -17.39 11.94 -5.96
CA LEU A 232 -18.26 10.99 -6.66
C LEU A 232 -19.74 11.23 -6.32
N PRO A 233 -20.70 10.77 -7.15
CA PRO A 233 -22.13 10.86 -6.86
C PRO A 233 -22.56 10.18 -5.55
N SER A 234 -21.76 9.21 -5.06
CA SER A 234 -21.95 8.57 -3.75
C SER A 234 -21.62 9.48 -2.56
N GLY A 235 -20.96 10.62 -2.80
CA GLY A 235 -20.40 11.51 -1.76
C GLY A 235 -18.95 11.15 -1.38
N ASP A 236 -18.41 10.03 -1.87
CA ASP A 236 -17.00 9.68 -1.67
C ASP A 236 -16.09 10.60 -2.47
N SER A 237 -14.86 10.79 -2.00
CA SER A 237 -13.84 11.57 -2.72
C SER A 237 -12.71 10.68 -3.18
N LEU A 238 -12.21 10.97 -4.39
CA LEU A 238 -10.93 10.45 -4.88
C LEU A 238 -9.83 11.47 -4.56
N TYR A 239 -8.66 10.99 -4.15
CA TYR A 239 -7.59 11.82 -3.63
C TYR A 239 -6.35 11.82 -4.51
N ALA A 240 -5.73 12.99 -4.60
CA ALA A 240 -4.35 13.19 -5.02
C ALA A 240 -3.44 13.06 -3.81
N HIS A 241 -2.45 12.16 -3.87
CA HIS A 241 -1.42 11.96 -2.85
C HIS A 241 -0.19 12.73 -3.28
N VAL A 242 0.00 13.94 -2.74
CA VAL A 242 0.94 14.93 -3.21
C VAL A 242 2.25 14.87 -2.43
N PHE A 243 3.35 14.64 -3.12
CA PHE A 243 4.72 14.69 -2.62
C PHE A 243 5.38 15.99 -3.08
N ARG A 244 5.46 16.96 -2.17
CA ARG A 244 6.04 18.27 -2.49
C ARG A 244 7.55 18.25 -2.35
N PRO A 245 8.30 18.66 -3.38
CA PRO A 245 9.74 18.89 -3.26
C PRO A 245 10.01 20.14 -2.43
N LYS A 246 11.17 20.21 -1.77
CA LYS A 246 11.61 21.45 -1.12
C LYS A 246 11.78 22.61 -2.11
N LYS A 247 12.23 22.32 -3.33
CA LYS A 247 12.35 23.25 -4.47
C LYS A 247 12.06 22.50 -5.75
N ASN A 248 11.25 23.06 -6.63
CA ASN A 248 10.96 22.54 -7.97
C ASN A 248 11.51 23.51 -9.03
N LEU A 249 12.82 23.42 -9.29
CA LEU A 249 13.51 24.34 -10.20
C LEU A 249 13.07 24.15 -11.66
N ALA A 250 12.81 22.92 -12.07
CA ALA A 250 12.31 22.61 -13.42
C ALA A 250 10.83 22.96 -13.61
N ARG A 251 10.13 23.25 -12.51
CA ARG A 251 8.68 23.50 -12.46
C ARG A 251 7.89 22.41 -13.18
N SER A 252 8.27 21.16 -12.97
CA SER A 252 7.68 19.97 -13.58
C SER A 252 6.91 19.15 -12.56
N ALA A 253 5.98 18.33 -13.06
CA ALA A 253 5.25 17.37 -12.24
C ALA A 253 5.27 15.99 -12.89
N VAL A 254 5.27 14.94 -12.05
CA VAL A 254 5.00 13.56 -12.46
C VAL A 254 3.74 13.09 -11.76
N VAL A 255 2.79 12.55 -12.52
CA VAL A 255 1.57 11.91 -12.00
C VAL A 255 1.68 10.41 -12.19
N TRP A 256 1.11 9.66 -11.24
CA TRP A 256 1.12 8.21 -11.23
C TRP A 256 -0.27 7.61 -11.13
N PHE A 257 -0.53 6.59 -11.95
CA PHE A 257 -1.69 5.73 -11.86
C PHE A 257 -1.26 4.29 -11.57
N PHE A 258 -1.81 3.69 -10.52
CA PHE A 258 -1.39 2.40 -10.01
C PHE A 258 -1.86 1.21 -10.87
N ALA A 259 -1.22 0.04 -10.68
CA ALA A 259 -1.60 -1.22 -11.28
C ALA A 259 -2.73 -1.91 -10.50
N GLY A 260 -3.29 -2.99 -11.07
CA GLY A 260 -4.26 -3.84 -10.40
C GLY A 260 -5.44 -4.23 -11.27
N GLY A 261 -5.30 -4.13 -12.60
CA GLY A 261 -6.30 -4.57 -13.57
C GLY A 261 -7.65 -3.85 -13.42
N TRP A 262 -7.63 -2.59 -12.99
CA TRP A 262 -8.82 -1.77 -12.69
C TRP A 262 -9.72 -2.34 -11.59
N LYS A 263 -9.33 -3.48 -11.01
CA LYS A 263 -10.10 -4.15 -9.96
C LYS A 263 -9.54 -3.86 -8.57
N TYR A 264 -8.23 -3.85 -8.43
CA TYR A 264 -7.50 -3.66 -7.18
C TYR A 264 -6.47 -2.54 -7.30
N GLY A 265 -5.81 -2.22 -6.20
CA GLY A 265 -4.68 -1.32 -6.15
C GLY A 265 -4.88 -0.12 -5.24
N SER A 266 -3.83 0.68 -5.10
CA SER A 266 -3.81 1.86 -4.24
C SER A 266 -2.75 2.83 -4.73
N PRO A 267 -2.94 4.16 -4.56
CA PRO A 267 -1.91 5.16 -4.80
C PRO A 267 -0.58 4.90 -4.08
N LEU A 268 -0.59 4.12 -2.99
CA LEU A 268 0.60 3.76 -2.24
C LEU A 268 1.63 3.00 -3.06
N GLN A 269 1.22 2.40 -4.17
CA GLN A 269 2.14 1.70 -5.07
C GLN A 269 3.29 2.58 -5.52
N PHE A 270 3.05 3.86 -5.78
CA PHE A 270 4.04 4.82 -6.28
C PHE A 270 4.60 5.75 -5.20
N TYR A 271 4.47 5.42 -3.92
CA TYR A 271 4.99 6.26 -2.85
C TYR A 271 6.52 6.35 -2.86
N ARG A 272 7.21 5.25 -3.17
CA ARG A 272 8.68 5.21 -3.22
C ARG A 272 9.22 6.04 -4.39
N GLU A 273 8.64 5.87 -5.57
CA GLU A 273 8.96 6.63 -6.78
C GLU A 273 8.64 8.12 -6.58
N SER A 274 7.49 8.44 -5.99
CA SER A 274 7.09 9.81 -5.68
C SER A 274 8.03 10.48 -4.69
N ALA A 275 8.45 9.76 -3.64
CA ALA A 275 9.42 10.27 -2.66
C ALA A 275 10.79 10.51 -3.31
N HIS A 276 11.28 9.54 -4.11
CA HIS A 276 12.53 9.66 -4.85
C HIS A 276 12.55 10.90 -5.77
N LEU A 277 11.48 11.12 -6.52
CA LEU A 277 11.35 12.27 -7.41
C LEU A 277 11.24 13.59 -6.63
N ALA A 278 10.51 13.60 -5.52
CA ALA A 278 10.38 14.78 -4.66
C ALA A 278 11.72 15.17 -4.02
N GLU A 279 12.54 14.19 -3.58
CA GLU A 279 13.91 14.43 -3.09
C GLU A 279 14.82 15.02 -4.18
N LYS A 280 14.55 14.72 -5.45
CA LYS A 280 15.27 15.26 -6.61
C LYS A 280 14.67 16.56 -7.17
N GLY A 281 13.64 17.08 -6.54
CA GLY A 281 13.09 18.39 -6.84
C GLY A 281 11.92 18.39 -7.83
N LEU A 282 11.26 17.25 -8.08
CA LEU A 282 10.03 17.20 -8.87
C LEU A 282 8.80 17.13 -7.97
N LEU A 283 7.73 17.79 -8.37
CA LEU A 283 6.41 17.52 -7.80
C LEU A 283 5.96 16.12 -8.27
N ALA A 284 5.65 15.22 -7.34
CA ALA A 284 5.12 13.91 -7.68
C ALA A 284 3.74 13.72 -7.05
N VAL A 285 2.78 13.20 -7.82
CA VAL A 285 1.41 13.01 -7.38
C VAL A 285 0.93 11.61 -7.76
N SER A 286 0.61 10.78 -6.78
CA SER A 286 -0.04 9.49 -7.02
C SER A 286 -1.54 9.64 -6.86
N PHE A 287 -2.29 9.40 -7.94
CA PHE A 287 -3.74 9.61 -7.94
C PHE A 287 -4.52 8.34 -7.61
N ASP A 288 -5.55 8.51 -6.80
CA ASP A 288 -6.60 7.51 -6.68
C ASP A 288 -7.46 7.49 -7.95
N TYR A 289 -8.12 6.38 -8.23
CA TYR A 289 -9.12 6.27 -9.27
C TYR A 289 -10.11 5.15 -8.90
N ARG A 290 -11.31 5.16 -9.47
CA ARG A 290 -12.32 4.15 -9.20
C ARG A 290 -11.87 2.78 -9.66
N ILE A 291 -11.86 1.83 -8.71
CA ILE A 291 -11.59 0.41 -8.94
C ILE A 291 -12.87 -0.40 -8.72
N SER A 292 -13.06 -1.47 -9.51
CA SER A 292 -14.31 -2.22 -9.47
C SER A 292 -14.56 -2.92 -8.12
N TYR A 293 -13.51 -3.24 -7.37
CA TYR A 293 -13.63 -3.81 -6.02
C TYR A 293 -14.39 -2.91 -5.05
N LEU A 294 -14.20 -1.57 -5.12
CA LEU A 294 -14.82 -0.61 -4.20
C LEU A 294 -16.07 0.03 -4.79
N TYR A 295 -16.04 0.34 -6.09
CA TYR A 295 -17.02 1.22 -6.72
C TYR A 295 -17.85 0.51 -7.80
N HIS A 296 -17.65 -0.79 -8.03
CA HIS A 296 -18.25 -1.54 -9.13
C HIS A 296 -18.09 -0.85 -10.49
N SER A 297 -16.98 -0.12 -10.65
CA SER A 297 -16.68 0.73 -11.79
C SER A 297 -16.12 -0.04 -12.98
N SER A 298 -16.29 0.52 -14.18
CA SER A 298 -15.69 0.03 -15.41
C SER A 298 -14.29 0.62 -15.66
N GLN A 299 -13.61 0.13 -16.70
CA GLN A 299 -12.34 0.71 -17.17
C GLN A 299 -12.51 2.14 -17.69
N GLU A 300 -13.65 2.44 -18.31
CA GLU A 300 -14.00 3.77 -18.80
C GLU A 300 -14.13 4.77 -17.66
N ASN A 301 -14.73 4.35 -16.53
CA ASN A 301 -14.81 5.20 -15.32
C ASN A 301 -13.41 5.50 -14.77
N ALA A 302 -12.50 4.53 -14.76
CA ALA A 302 -11.12 4.75 -14.34
C ALA A 302 -10.36 5.70 -15.29
N LEU A 303 -10.59 5.58 -16.61
CA LEU A 303 -10.00 6.47 -17.58
C LEU A 303 -10.57 7.91 -17.48
N GLU A 304 -11.86 8.06 -17.20
CA GLU A 304 -12.48 9.35 -16.86
C GLU A 304 -11.80 9.98 -15.65
N ASP A 305 -11.62 9.22 -14.57
CA ASP A 305 -10.94 9.72 -13.36
C ASP A 305 -9.50 10.13 -13.64
N ALA A 306 -8.81 9.41 -14.52
CA ALA A 306 -7.45 9.77 -14.93
C ALA A 306 -7.41 11.08 -15.76
N ARG A 307 -8.43 11.37 -16.59
CA ARG A 307 -8.59 12.68 -17.26
C ARG A 307 -8.74 13.79 -16.23
N ASP A 308 -9.73 13.63 -15.34
CA ASP A 308 -10.04 14.62 -14.30
C ASP A 308 -8.82 14.89 -13.41
N ALA A 309 -8.02 13.86 -13.12
CA ALA A 309 -6.79 13.98 -12.34
C ALA A 309 -5.73 14.87 -13.01
N ILE A 310 -5.49 14.67 -14.31
CA ILE A 310 -4.53 15.51 -15.06
C ILE A 310 -5.05 16.94 -15.22
N GLU A 311 -6.33 17.11 -15.53
CA GLU A 311 -6.97 18.43 -15.64
C GLU A 311 -6.94 19.17 -14.31
N TRP A 312 -7.26 18.48 -13.21
CA TRP A 312 -7.17 19.03 -11.85
C TRP A 312 -5.72 19.49 -11.56
N LEU A 313 -4.71 18.65 -11.87
CA LEU A 313 -3.33 19.03 -11.65
C LEU A 313 -2.91 20.24 -12.49
N ARG A 314 -3.35 20.34 -13.77
CA ARG A 314 -3.10 21.54 -14.59
C ARG A 314 -3.67 22.79 -13.94
N GLY A 315 -4.90 22.73 -13.44
CA GLY A 315 -5.54 23.85 -12.76
C GLY A 315 -4.87 24.24 -11.44
N HIS A 316 -4.18 23.29 -10.79
CA HIS A 316 -3.50 23.51 -9.50
C HIS A 316 -1.98 23.62 -9.63
N ALA A 317 -1.42 23.52 -10.83
CA ALA A 317 0.03 23.43 -11.05
C ALA A 317 0.80 24.59 -10.41
N GLU A 318 0.39 25.83 -10.61
CA GLU A 318 1.02 27.02 -10.03
C GLU A 318 1.00 26.97 -8.49
N TYR A 319 -0.13 26.65 -7.89
CA TYR A 319 -0.27 26.50 -6.43
C TYR A 319 0.66 25.40 -5.88
N LEU A 320 0.85 24.33 -6.64
CA LEU A 320 1.74 23.21 -6.30
C LEU A 320 3.20 23.45 -6.68
N GLY A 321 3.54 24.61 -7.26
CA GLY A 321 4.90 24.97 -7.65
C GLY A 321 5.37 24.32 -8.95
N ALA A 322 4.44 23.89 -9.81
CA ALA A 322 4.73 23.31 -11.12
C ALA A 322 4.22 24.19 -12.27
N SER A 323 4.52 23.83 -13.50
CA SER A 323 3.96 24.44 -14.71
C SER A 323 2.90 23.51 -15.30
N SER A 324 1.77 24.06 -15.71
CA SER A 324 0.71 23.32 -16.39
C SER A 324 1.15 22.69 -17.72
N GLY A 325 2.21 23.21 -18.36
CA GLY A 325 2.79 22.69 -19.59
C GLY A 325 3.88 21.61 -19.40
N LYS A 326 4.21 21.24 -18.14
CA LYS A 326 5.26 20.25 -17.83
C LYS A 326 4.74 19.12 -16.94
N ILE A 327 3.76 18.36 -17.41
CA ILE A 327 3.18 17.21 -16.70
C ILE A 327 3.59 15.92 -17.41
N CYS A 328 4.39 15.12 -16.72
CA CYS A 328 4.69 13.73 -17.08
C CYS A 328 3.64 12.82 -16.48
N CYS A 329 3.12 11.86 -17.23
CA CYS A 329 2.19 10.85 -16.74
C CYS A 329 2.85 9.49 -16.75
N GLY A 330 2.86 8.84 -15.60
CA GLY A 330 3.38 7.50 -15.43
C GLY A 330 2.34 6.54 -14.85
N GLY A 331 2.68 5.28 -14.88
CA GLY A 331 1.85 4.25 -14.29
C GLY A 331 2.35 2.85 -14.59
N ALA A 332 1.73 1.88 -13.92
CA ALA A 332 2.04 0.48 -14.08
C ALA A 332 0.81 -0.32 -14.52
N SER A 333 0.98 -1.29 -15.42
CA SER A 333 -0.10 -2.17 -15.90
C SER A 333 -1.34 -1.36 -16.32
N ALA A 334 -2.47 -1.51 -15.66
CA ALA A 334 -3.71 -0.75 -15.91
C ALA A 334 -3.47 0.76 -15.90
N GLY A 335 -2.67 1.29 -14.95
CA GLY A 335 -2.32 2.69 -14.87
C GLY A 335 -1.49 3.17 -16.07
N ALA A 336 -0.52 2.37 -16.51
CA ALA A 336 0.26 2.67 -17.72
C ALA A 336 -0.60 2.62 -18.98
N CYS A 337 -1.56 1.71 -19.08
CA CYS A 337 -2.54 1.67 -20.15
C CYS A 337 -3.36 2.97 -20.20
N MET A 338 -3.87 3.44 -19.06
CA MET A 338 -4.61 4.71 -18.97
C MET A 338 -3.73 5.89 -19.42
N ALA A 339 -2.50 5.99 -18.93
CA ALA A 339 -1.55 7.02 -19.32
C ALA A 339 -1.32 7.04 -20.84
N THR A 340 -1.18 5.86 -21.46
CA THR A 340 -1.00 5.73 -22.91
C THR A 340 -2.25 6.15 -23.68
N LEU A 341 -3.44 5.76 -23.20
CA LEU A 341 -4.71 6.16 -23.84
C LEU A 341 -4.96 7.67 -23.75
N LEU A 342 -4.61 8.31 -22.61
CA LEU A 342 -4.67 9.77 -22.49
C LEU A 342 -3.73 10.46 -23.51
N ALA A 343 -2.51 9.95 -23.67
CA ALA A 343 -1.55 10.46 -24.65
C ALA A 343 -1.99 10.27 -26.11
N SER A 344 -2.87 9.31 -26.37
CA SER A 344 -3.38 9.01 -27.72
C SER A 344 -4.59 9.86 -28.14
N GLN A 345 -5.11 10.71 -27.25
CA GLN A 345 -6.27 11.58 -27.56
C GLN A 345 -5.94 12.65 -28.60
N ASP A 346 -6.98 13.15 -29.28
CA ASP A 346 -6.83 14.24 -30.24
C ASP A 346 -6.41 15.54 -29.52
N PRO A 347 -5.26 16.14 -29.89
CA PRO A 347 -4.79 17.37 -29.26
C PRO A 347 -5.67 18.60 -29.56
N ASN A 348 -6.55 18.51 -30.56
CA ASN A 348 -7.55 19.54 -30.85
C ASN A 348 -8.93 19.22 -30.35
N GLY A 349 -9.09 18.07 -29.69
CA GLY A 349 -10.36 17.62 -29.11
C GLY A 349 -10.67 18.26 -27.76
N LYS A 350 -11.87 17.99 -27.27
CA LYS A 350 -12.36 18.48 -25.96
C LYS A 350 -11.49 18.02 -24.77
N ASP A 351 -10.84 16.87 -24.88
CA ASP A 351 -10.03 16.26 -23.82
C ASP A 351 -8.54 16.64 -23.92
N SER A 352 -8.18 17.65 -24.72
CA SER A 352 -6.79 18.06 -24.95
C SER A 352 -6.03 18.46 -23.68
N LEU A 353 -6.73 19.00 -22.69
CA LEU A 353 -6.16 19.36 -21.38
C LEU A 353 -5.70 18.16 -20.55
N SER A 354 -6.22 16.97 -20.82
CA SER A 354 -5.82 15.75 -20.12
C SER A 354 -4.64 15.02 -20.79
N ILE A 355 -4.14 15.50 -21.94
CA ILE A 355 -3.00 14.90 -22.64
C ILE A 355 -1.71 15.25 -21.89
N PRO A 356 -0.94 14.26 -21.39
CA PRO A 356 0.34 14.50 -20.74
C PRO A 356 1.38 15.00 -21.75
N ASN A 357 2.48 15.57 -21.23
CA ASN A 357 3.57 16.07 -22.07
C ASN A 357 4.74 15.09 -22.20
N LEU A 358 4.79 14.05 -21.34
CA LEU A 358 5.81 13.00 -21.28
C LEU A 358 5.20 11.75 -20.66
N LEU A 359 5.72 10.55 -20.94
CA LEU A 359 5.22 9.29 -20.42
C LEU A 359 6.31 8.44 -19.74
N LEU A 360 5.98 7.83 -18.60
CA LEU A 360 6.77 6.79 -17.91
C LEU A 360 5.90 5.54 -17.76
N LEU A 361 6.11 4.54 -18.60
CA LEU A 361 5.22 3.39 -18.75
C LEU A 361 5.86 2.11 -18.21
N GLU A 362 5.25 1.50 -17.22
CA GLU A 362 5.68 0.23 -16.66
C GLU A 362 4.71 -0.88 -17.06
N TYR A 363 5.21 -1.85 -17.79
CA TYR A 363 4.50 -3.09 -18.22
C TYR A 363 3.02 -2.87 -18.61
N PRO A 364 2.69 -1.93 -19.55
CA PRO A 364 1.31 -1.66 -19.95
C PRO A 364 0.67 -2.84 -20.71
N PRO A 365 -0.63 -3.11 -20.52
CA PRO A 365 -1.42 -3.85 -21.51
C PRO A 365 -1.52 -3.02 -22.80
N LEU A 366 -0.92 -3.51 -23.92
CA LEU A 366 -0.74 -2.73 -25.14
C LEU A 366 -1.75 -3.00 -26.27
N ALA A 367 -2.61 -4.01 -26.14
CA ALA A 367 -3.56 -4.36 -27.21
C ALA A 367 -4.47 -3.18 -27.60
N LYS A 368 -5.10 -2.50 -26.63
CA LYS A 368 -5.93 -1.32 -26.89
C LYS A 368 -5.09 -0.08 -27.26
N PRO A 369 -4.00 0.27 -26.55
CA PRO A 369 -3.10 1.35 -26.95
C PRO A 369 -2.57 1.24 -28.39
N LEU A 370 -2.23 0.05 -28.87
CA LEU A 370 -1.76 -0.17 -30.23
C LEU A 370 -2.76 0.32 -31.29
N THR A 371 -4.06 0.17 -31.06
CA THR A 371 -5.10 0.64 -31.99
C THR A 371 -5.24 2.17 -32.02
N CYS A 372 -4.74 2.87 -30.97
CA CYS A 372 -4.90 4.29 -30.77
C CYS A 372 -3.62 5.10 -31.07
N VAL A 373 -2.54 4.46 -31.55
CA VAL A 373 -1.27 5.16 -31.86
C VAL A 373 -1.49 6.16 -32.97
N ARG A 374 -1.06 7.41 -32.75
CA ARG A 374 -1.13 8.53 -33.69
C ARG A 374 0.21 9.25 -33.83
N SER A 375 0.35 10.13 -34.80
CA SER A 375 1.48 11.07 -34.87
C SER A 375 1.41 12.12 -33.74
N LYS A 376 2.55 12.69 -33.38
CA LYS A 376 2.67 13.73 -32.33
C LYS A 376 2.18 13.27 -30.95
N MET A 377 2.44 11.99 -30.58
CA MET A 377 2.32 11.55 -29.21
C MET A 377 3.49 12.10 -28.37
N PRO A 378 3.30 12.30 -27.07
CA PRO A 378 4.38 12.66 -26.15
C PRO A 378 5.53 11.64 -26.18
N PRO A 379 6.80 12.06 -25.98
CA PRO A 379 7.90 11.14 -25.77
C PRO A 379 7.62 10.17 -24.63
N MET A 380 8.05 8.92 -24.77
CA MET A 380 7.74 7.88 -23.79
C MET A 380 8.94 6.99 -23.47
N LEU A 381 9.10 6.69 -22.18
CA LEU A 381 9.91 5.60 -21.66
C LEU A 381 8.99 4.41 -21.38
N LEU A 382 9.29 3.25 -21.98
CA LEU A 382 8.52 2.02 -21.81
C LEU A 382 9.44 0.92 -21.25
N CYS A 383 9.09 0.38 -20.08
CA CYS A 383 9.79 -0.68 -19.38
C CYS A 383 8.87 -1.88 -19.17
N MET A 384 9.33 -3.09 -19.54
CA MET A 384 8.54 -4.31 -19.29
C MET A 384 9.40 -5.56 -19.21
N GLY A 385 8.86 -6.61 -18.61
CA GLY A 385 9.54 -7.91 -18.49
C GLY A 385 9.48 -8.71 -19.78
N THR A 386 10.57 -9.44 -20.11
CA THR A 386 10.59 -10.29 -21.32
C THR A 386 9.76 -11.58 -21.18
N LYS A 387 9.28 -11.88 -19.96
CA LYS A 387 8.37 -13.01 -19.67
C LYS A 387 7.01 -12.52 -19.18
N ASP A 388 6.61 -11.32 -19.57
CA ASP A 388 5.29 -10.77 -19.24
C ASP A 388 4.17 -11.64 -19.84
N GLU A 389 3.26 -12.11 -18.98
CA GLU A 389 2.17 -13.02 -19.35
C GLU A 389 0.97 -12.29 -19.95
N PHE A 390 0.82 -10.99 -19.67
CA PHE A 390 -0.31 -10.18 -20.13
C PHE A 390 0.00 -9.43 -21.43
N THR A 391 1.25 -8.97 -21.59
CA THR A 391 1.70 -8.31 -22.81
C THR A 391 2.97 -9.02 -23.32
N LYS A 392 2.79 -9.85 -24.32
CA LYS A 392 3.92 -10.56 -24.95
C LYS A 392 4.87 -9.59 -25.64
N MET A 393 6.14 -9.98 -25.73
CA MET A 393 7.20 -9.13 -26.30
C MET A 393 6.90 -8.73 -27.75
N GLU A 394 6.31 -9.64 -28.54
CA GLU A 394 5.96 -9.37 -29.95
C GLU A 394 4.97 -8.22 -30.06
N LEU A 395 3.97 -8.15 -29.15
CA LEU A 395 3.01 -7.03 -29.11
C LEU A 395 3.67 -5.73 -28.66
N ALA A 396 4.63 -5.79 -27.74
CA ALA A 396 5.37 -4.61 -27.31
C ALA A 396 6.27 -4.07 -28.43
N GLU A 397 6.95 -4.94 -29.15
CA GLU A 397 7.78 -4.59 -30.29
C GLU A 397 6.94 -3.99 -31.44
N GLU A 398 5.77 -4.57 -31.72
CA GLU A 398 4.81 -4.02 -32.68
C GLU A 398 4.36 -2.61 -32.27
N TYR A 399 3.99 -2.40 -30.99
CA TYR A 399 3.60 -1.10 -30.48
C TYR A 399 4.73 -0.08 -30.62
N VAL A 400 5.94 -0.41 -30.19
CA VAL A 400 7.12 0.45 -30.29
C VAL A 400 7.45 0.77 -31.74
N GLY A 401 7.40 -0.23 -32.61
CA GLY A 401 7.59 -0.07 -34.06
C GLY A 401 6.62 0.92 -34.67
N LYS A 402 5.31 0.77 -34.36
CA LYS A 402 4.27 1.68 -34.85
C LYS A 402 4.42 3.11 -34.33
N VAL A 403 4.75 3.27 -33.02
CA VAL A 403 5.00 4.57 -32.40
C VAL A 403 6.14 5.29 -33.13
N ARG A 404 7.27 4.61 -33.34
CA ARG A 404 8.45 5.17 -34.03
C ARG A 404 8.21 5.45 -35.53
N GLN A 405 7.46 4.56 -36.19
CA GLN A 405 7.11 4.75 -37.63
C GLN A 405 6.28 6.02 -37.85
N LEU A 406 5.47 6.42 -36.86
CA LEU A 406 4.70 7.68 -36.92
C LEU A 406 5.50 8.93 -36.46
N GLY A 407 6.81 8.79 -36.29
CA GLY A 407 7.72 9.88 -35.92
C GLY A 407 7.71 10.24 -34.44
N ASN A 408 7.16 9.38 -33.57
CA ASN A 408 7.15 9.61 -32.12
C ASN A 408 8.41 9.01 -31.47
N GLU A 409 8.85 9.62 -30.35
CA GLU A 409 9.93 9.08 -29.52
C GLU A 409 9.43 8.01 -28.57
N CYS A 410 10.03 6.82 -28.62
CA CYS A 410 9.78 5.74 -27.67
C CYS A 410 11.11 5.08 -27.29
N GLU A 411 11.53 5.29 -26.05
CA GLU A 411 12.65 4.57 -25.44
C GLU A 411 12.13 3.28 -24.79
N PHE A 412 12.58 2.11 -25.27
CA PHE A 412 12.08 0.82 -24.84
C PHE A 412 13.17 0.03 -24.15
N HIS A 413 12.89 -0.41 -22.89
CA HIS A 413 13.79 -1.18 -22.07
C HIS A 413 13.13 -2.50 -21.62
N PRO A 414 13.49 -3.63 -22.25
CA PRO A 414 13.11 -4.95 -21.78
C PRO A 414 13.94 -5.36 -20.54
N PHE A 415 13.29 -5.96 -19.54
CA PHE A 415 13.90 -6.52 -18.34
C PHE A 415 13.95 -8.03 -18.49
N ALA A 416 15.15 -8.57 -18.73
CA ALA A 416 15.38 -9.97 -19.06
C ALA A 416 14.86 -10.93 -17.95
N GLY A 417 14.03 -11.90 -18.33
CA GLY A 417 13.51 -12.93 -17.45
C GLY A 417 12.44 -12.45 -16.47
N ARG A 418 12.07 -11.15 -16.48
CA ARG A 418 11.03 -10.62 -15.60
C ARG A 418 9.64 -10.87 -16.16
N HIS A 419 8.74 -11.17 -15.25
CA HIS A 419 7.32 -11.35 -15.46
C HIS A 419 6.56 -10.01 -15.35
N HIS A 420 5.26 -10.06 -15.45
CA HIS A 420 4.35 -8.95 -15.09
C HIS A 420 4.02 -9.05 -13.58
N PRO A 421 4.39 -8.16 -12.71
CA PRO A 421 5.13 -6.89 -12.85
C PRO A 421 6.65 -7.05 -12.83
N ILE A 422 7.40 -6.07 -13.33
CA ILE A 422 8.87 -6.02 -13.27
C ILE A 422 9.33 -6.02 -11.81
N PHE A 423 8.67 -5.23 -10.97
CA PHE A 423 8.80 -5.25 -9.52
C PHE A 423 7.41 -5.21 -8.87
N TYR A 424 7.35 -5.58 -7.61
CA TYR A 424 6.10 -5.56 -6.87
C TYR A 424 6.28 -4.78 -5.57
N TYR A 425 5.57 -3.65 -5.44
CA TYR A 425 5.73 -2.69 -4.34
C TYR A 425 5.54 -3.29 -2.93
N ARG A 426 4.87 -4.45 -2.82
CA ARG A 426 4.68 -5.21 -1.58
C ARG A 426 5.80 -6.20 -1.27
N LYS A 427 6.83 -6.28 -2.14
CA LYS A 427 7.98 -7.18 -1.96
C LYS A 427 9.27 -6.38 -1.81
N PRO A 428 10.36 -7.01 -1.36
CA PRO A 428 11.67 -6.37 -1.29
C PRO A 428 12.09 -5.78 -2.63
N LEU A 429 12.77 -4.65 -2.57
CA LEU A 429 13.36 -4.01 -3.74
C LEU A 429 14.48 -4.91 -4.31
N THR A 430 14.65 -4.83 -5.62
CA THR A 430 15.65 -5.61 -6.35
C THR A 430 16.55 -4.67 -7.15
N PRO A 431 17.72 -5.12 -7.63
CA PRO A 431 18.55 -4.30 -8.52
C PRO A 431 17.84 -3.81 -9.78
N ASP A 432 16.79 -4.51 -10.24
CA ASP A 432 15.97 -4.05 -11.36
C ASP A 432 15.12 -2.82 -11.01
N TYR A 433 14.73 -2.66 -9.74
CA TYR A 433 14.06 -1.46 -9.28
C TYR A 433 15.00 -0.25 -9.34
N ASP A 434 16.25 -0.40 -8.89
CA ASP A 434 17.25 0.67 -8.98
C ASP A 434 17.56 1.03 -10.42
N ARG A 435 17.64 0.02 -11.31
CA ARG A 435 17.76 0.23 -12.76
C ARG A 435 16.58 1.00 -13.32
N LEU A 436 15.35 0.66 -12.93
CA LEU A 436 14.14 1.36 -13.36
C LEU A 436 14.18 2.84 -12.96
N LEU A 437 14.49 3.14 -11.69
CA LEU A 437 14.64 4.52 -11.21
C LEU A 437 15.73 5.28 -11.99
N SER A 438 16.88 4.66 -12.27
CA SER A 438 17.96 5.26 -13.03
C SER A 438 17.54 5.60 -14.47
N LEU A 439 16.78 4.72 -15.13
CA LEU A 439 16.22 4.98 -16.47
C LEU A 439 15.22 6.14 -16.44
N MET A 440 14.33 6.19 -15.46
CA MET A 440 13.39 7.29 -15.26
C MET A 440 14.11 8.63 -15.05
N ASP A 441 15.11 8.65 -14.17
CA ASP A 441 15.90 9.85 -13.90
C ASP A 441 16.58 10.38 -15.17
N THR A 442 17.26 9.50 -15.89
CA THR A 442 17.96 9.85 -17.15
C THR A 442 17.00 10.41 -18.20
N PHE A 443 15.83 9.76 -18.34
CA PHE A 443 14.80 10.20 -19.27
C PHE A 443 14.20 11.56 -18.89
N LEU A 444 13.89 11.76 -17.59
CA LEU A 444 13.36 13.03 -17.08
C LEU A 444 14.36 14.19 -17.19
N ILE A 445 15.67 13.93 -16.97
CA ILE A 445 16.73 14.93 -17.16
C ILE A 445 16.82 15.33 -18.63
N ARG A 446 16.89 14.36 -19.55
CA ARG A 446 17.01 14.60 -20.99
C ARG A 446 15.85 15.45 -21.54
N HIS A 447 14.66 15.30 -20.99
CA HIS A 447 13.49 16.08 -21.39
C HIS A 447 13.28 17.36 -20.55
N GLY A 448 14.22 17.72 -19.67
CA GLY A 448 14.19 18.96 -18.89
C GLY A 448 13.15 18.98 -17.77
N TYR A 449 12.70 17.80 -17.32
CA TYR A 449 11.78 17.65 -16.17
C TYR A 449 12.52 17.64 -14.84
N MET A 450 13.78 17.26 -14.84
CA MET A 450 14.65 17.22 -13.69
C MET A 450 15.98 17.88 -14.03
N MET A 451 16.58 18.58 -13.07
CA MET A 451 17.91 19.18 -13.25
C MET A 451 18.99 18.11 -13.03
N GLU A 452 20.02 18.13 -13.83
CA GLU A 452 21.24 17.38 -13.59
C GLU A 452 21.89 17.90 -12.30
N LYS A 453 22.34 17.00 -11.41
CA LYS A 453 22.96 17.40 -10.12
C LYS A 453 24.43 17.69 -10.31
#